data_930571ec09420ef9d5f3c8e542abb91d
#
_entry.id   930571ec09420ef9d5f3c8e542abb91d
#
_cell.length_a   1.000
_cell.length_b   1.000
_cell.length_c   1.000
_cell.angle_alpha   90.00
_cell.angle_beta   90.00
_cell.angle_gamma   90.00
#
_symmetry.space_group_name_H-M   'P 1'
#
loop_
_entity.id
_entity.type
_entity.pdbx_description
1 polymer ?
#
loop_
_entity_poly.entity_id
_entity_poly.type
_entity_poly.pdbx_seq_one_letter_code
_entity_poly.pdbx_strand_id
1 'polypeptide(L)'
;MNTIFFTSEKEEKYAKACLAFAEKLGLIDDSSIDALKSRCEKENEKRKNALANGEIVYGLKQFTLPVYLDWELTRFKLDFASEKKGINYNYKPIEKAQLKDFYKSNKDLFTRYNGDKFRFKESRDVVYKKIREEEYENEVNNILRKLS
;
A
#
# COMPACT_ATOMS: atom_id res chain seq x y z
N MET A 1 14.17 3.51 -19.28
CA MET A 1 12.99 3.93 -20.01
C MET A 1 11.75 3.83 -19.16
N ASN A 2 10.89 4.85 -19.28
CA ASN A 2 9.71 4.96 -18.44
C ASN A 2 8.49 4.30 -19.09
N THR A 3 8.61 2.99 -19.32
CA THR A 3 7.52 2.19 -19.89
C THR A 3 7.09 1.15 -18.88
N ILE A 4 5.78 0.98 -18.76
CA ILE A 4 5.21 -0.07 -17.90
C ILE A 4 4.77 -1.23 -18.79
N PHE A 5 5.25 -2.43 -18.45
CA PHE A 5 4.79 -3.65 -19.07
C PHE A 5 4.16 -4.50 -17.97
N PHE A 6 2.88 -4.81 -18.11
CA PHE A 6 2.19 -5.68 -17.19
C PHE A 6 2.26 -7.12 -17.69
N THR A 7 2.46 -8.07 -16.78
CA THR A 7 2.53 -9.48 -17.13
C THR A 7 1.17 -10.04 -17.53
N SER A 8 0.09 -9.37 -17.12
CA SER A 8 -1.27 -9.79 -17.44
C SER A 8 -2.24 -8.61 -17.38
N GLU A 9 -3.39 -8.78 -18.03
CA GLU A 9 -4.49 -7.82 -17.95
C GLU A 9 -5.01 -7.68 -16.52
N LYS A 10 -5.00 -8.76 -15.76
CA LYS A 10 -5.40 -8.77 -14.36
C LYS A 10 -4.50 -7.87 -13.51
N GLU A 11 -3.19 -7.95 -13.72
CA GLU A 11 -2.22 -7.11 -13.01
C GLU A 11 -2.41 -5.64 -13.35
N GLU A 12 -2.64 -5.33 -14.63
CA GLU A 12 -2.89 -3.96 -15.07
C GLU A 12 -4.15 -3.39 -14.43
N LYS A 13 -5.24 -4.14 -14.40
CA LYS A 13 -6.51 -3.71 -13.80
C LYS A 13 -6.36 -3.49 -12.29
N TYR A 14 -5.63 -4.38 -11.62
CA TYR A 14 -5.38 -4.24 -10.19
C TYR A 14 -4.60 -2.95 -9.89
N ALA A 15 -3.54 -2.69 -10.65
CA ALA A 15 -2.73 -1.48 -10.48
C ALA A 15 -3.59 -0.22 -10.71
N LYS A 16 -4.41 -0.21 -11.76
CA LYS A 16 -5.30 0.91 -12.04
C LYS A 16 -6.34 1.12 -10.92
N ALA A 17 -6.86 0.03 -10.36
CA ALA A 17 -7.78 0.10 -9.23
C ALA A 17 -7.12 0.70 -7.99
N CYS A 18 -5.88 0.32 -7.70
CA CYS A 18 -5.10 0.88 -6.60
C CYS A 18 -4.85 2.38 -6.79
N LEU A 19 -4.48 2.79 -8.00
CA LEU A 19 -4.27 4.21 -8.32
C LEU A 19 -5.56 5.01 -8.17
N ALA A 20 -6.67 4.47 -8.65
CA ALA A 20 -7.99 5.10 -8.51
C ALA A 20 -8.38 5.26 -7.05
N PHE A 21 -8.13 4.25 -6.23
CA PHE A 21 -8.42 4.33 -4.80
C PHE A 21 -7.51 5.35 -4.11
N ALA A 22 -6.23 5.38 -4.46
CA ALA A 22 -5.30 6.36 -3.91
C ALA A 22 -5.72 7.79 -4.22
N GLU A 23 -6.23 8.05 -5.42
CA GLU A 23 -6.79 9.35 -5.79
C GLU A 23 -7.99 9.69 -4.93
N LYS A 24 -8.89 8.74 -4.74
CA LYS A 24 -10.09 8.90 -3.89
C LYS A 24 -9.71 9.19 -2.44
N LEU A 25 -8.64 8.57 -1.95
CA LEU A 25 -8.13 8.79 -0.59
C LEU A 25 -7.39 10.12 -0.43
N GLY A 26 -7.08 10.80 -1.53
CA GLY A 26 -6.33 12.04 -1.49
C GLY A 26 -4.83 11.83 -1.36
N LEU A 27 -4.33 10.61 -1.59
CA LEU A 27 -2.89 10.31 -1.54
C LEU A 27 -2.17 10.77 -2.79
N ILE A 28 -2.88 10.84 -3.92
CA ILE A 28 -2.40 11.38 -5.19
C ILE A 28 -3.50 12.25 -5.80
N ASP A 29 -3.13 13.15 -6.68
CA ASP A 29 -4.07 14.08 -7.31
C ASP A 29 -4.71 13.49 -8.57
N ASP A 30 -4.03 12.59 -9.24
CA ASP A 30 -4.44 12.06 -10.54
C ASP A 30 -3.98 10.61 -10.67
N SER A 31 -4.92 9.72 -10.99
CA SER A 31 -4.68 8.28 -11.13
C SER A 31 -4.19 7.87 -12.51
N SER A 32 -3.98 8.80 -13.43
CA SER A 32 -3.52 8.48 -14.79
C SER A 32 -2.07 7.97 -14.80
N ILE A 33 -1.73 7.24 -15.86
CA ILE A 33 -0.37 6.76 -16.08
C ILE A 33 0.60 7.94 -16.33
N ASP A 34 0.14 8.97 -17.01
CA ASP A 34 0.97 10.17 -17.24
C ASP A 34 1.33 10.85 -15.92
N ALA A 35 0.38 10.94 -14.99
CA ALA A 35 0.65 11.48 -13.67
C ALA A 35 1.62 10.59 -12.88
N LEU A 36 1.50 9.27 -13.01
CA LEU A 36 2.43 8.32 -12.40
C LEU A 36 3.85 8.54 -12.91
N LYS A 37 4.01 8.70 -14.24
CA LYS A 37 5.32 8.99 -14.84
C LYS A 37 5.90 10.28 -14.28
N SER A 38 5.07 11.32 -14.15
CA SER A 38 5.46 12.61 -13.62
C SER A 38 5.95 12.48 -12.17
N ARG A 39 5.22 11.72 -11.35
CA ARG A 39 5.62 11.48 -9.95
C ARG A 39 6.93 10.72 -9.86
N CYS A 40 7.13 9.73 -10.74
CA CYS A 40 8.37 8.97 -10.80
C CYS A 40 9.56 9.88 -11.13
N GLU A 41 9.41 10.75 -12.14
CA GLU A 41 10.45 11.69 -12.53
C GLU A 41 10.78 12.66 -11.40
N LYS A 42 9.79 13.16 -10.70
CA LYS A 42 9.99 14.08 -9.56
C LYS A 42 10.73 13.40 -8.41
N GLU A 43 10.40 12.14 -8.12
CA GLU A 43 11.06 11.39 -7.06
C GLU A 43 12.52 11.13 -7.43
N ASN A 44 12.80 10.78 -8.69
CA ASN A 44 14.16 10.57 -9.17
C ASN A 44 14.99 11.86 -9.10
N GLU A 45 14.40 12.98 -9.50
CA GLU A 45 15.07 14.29 -9.41
C GLU A 45 15.38 14.67 -7.97
N LYS A 46 14.43 14.43 -7.06
CA LYS A 46 14.60 14.67 -5.63
C LYS A 46 15.77 13.86 -5.07
N ARG A 47 15.87 12.58 -5.43
CA ARG A 47 16.93 11.69 -4.97
C ARG A 47 18.30 12.09 -5.54
N LYS A 48 18.32 12.46 -6.82
CA LYS A 48 19.52 12.95 -7.48
C LYS A 48 20.06 14.20 -6.80
N ASN A 49 19.18 15.16 -6.50
CA ASN A 49 19.55 16.40 -5.84
C ASN A 49 20.05 16.14 -4.41
N ALA A 50 19.40 15.25 -3.69
CA ALA A 50 19.82 14.89 -2.33
C ALA A 50 21.23 14.29 -2.35
N LEU A 51 21.51 13.38 -3.27
CA LEU A 51 22.85 12.78 -3.42
C LEU A 51 23.89 13.82 -3.79
N ALA A 52 23.56 14.75 -4.68
CA ALA A 52 24.46 15.83 -5.09
C ALA A 52 24.79 16.76 -3.92
N ASN A 53 23.88 16.90 -2.97
CA ASN A 53 24.05 17.72 -1.76
C ASN A 53 24.68 16.96 -0.60
N GLY A 54 25.10 15.71 -0.82
CA GLY A 54 25.73 14.89 0.22
C GLY A 54 24.75 14.33 1.26
N GLU A 55 23.45 14.38 0.96
CA GLU A 55 22.42 13.82 1.83
C GLU A 55 22.31 12.31 1.66
N ILE A 56 21.83 11.65 2.73
CA ILE A 56 21.60 10.20 2.70
C ILE A 56 20.28 9.92 1.99
N VAL A 57 20.32 9.01 1.00
CA VAL A 57 19.14 8.52 0.30
C VAL A 57 18.94 7.05 0.66
N TYR A 58 17.82 6.75 1.28
CA TYR A 58 17.45 5.37 1.64
C TYR A 58 16.75 4.71 0.44
N GLY A 59 17.10 3.46 0.18
CA GLY A 59 16.58 2.69 -0.93
C GLY A 59 17.27 3.00 -2.24
N LEU A 60 16.55 2.92 -3.35
CA LEU A 60 17.10 3.09 -4.69
C LEU A 60 17.50 4.54 -4.96
N LYS A 61 18.62 4.71 -5.64
CA LYS A 61 19.06 6.05 -6.09
C LYS A 61 18.18 6.57 -7.23
N GLN A 62 17.67 5.67 -8.04
CA GLN A 62 16.82 5.97 -9.18
C GLN A 62 15.82 4.84 -9.39
N PHE A 63 14.57 5.20 -9.68
CA PHE A 63 13.51 4.25 -9.97
C PHE A 63 13.30 4.11 -11.47
N THR A 64 13.11 2.87 -11.94
CA THR A 64 12.43 2.63 -13.21
C THR A 64 10.94 2.77 -12.95
N LEU A 65 10.14 3.00 -13.99
CA LEU A 65 8.70 3.20 -13.80
C LEU A 65 7.99 1.99 -13.17
N PRO A 66 8.25 0.74 -13.61
CA PRO A 66 7.62 -0.42 -12.96
C PRO A 66 7.96 -0.55 -11.47
N VAL A 67 9.21 -0.32 -11.10
CA VAL A 67 9.65 -0.39 -9.70
C VAL A 67 9.03 0.74 -8.89
N TYR A 68 8.94 1.93 -9.46
CA TYR A 68 8.29 3.07 -8.81
C TYR A 68 6.80 2.77 -8.54
N LEU A 69 6.11 2.17 -9.51
CA LEU A 69 4.72 1.78 -9.35
C LEU A 69 4.56 0.81 -8.17
N ASP A 70 5.38 -0.24 -8.09
CA ASP A 70 5.33 -1.19 -7.00
C ASP A 70 5.57 -0.51 -5.66
N TRP A 71 6.51 0.43 -5.61
CA TRP A 71 6.81 1.20 -4.41
C TRP A 71 5.60 2.06 -3.99
N GLU A 72 4.96 2.74 -4.96
CA GLU A 72 3.76 3.53 -4.67
C GLU A 72 2.60 2.67 -4.18
N LEU A 73 2.33 1.55 -4.86
CA LEU A 73 1.23 0.66 -4.47
C LEU A 73 1.40 0.15 -3.03
N THR A 74 2.62 -0.18 -2.66
CA THR A 74 2.95 -0.61 -1.30
C THR A 74 2.70 0.52 -0.30
N ARG A 75 3.12 1.73 -0.63
CA ARG A 75 2.94 2.89 0.24
C ARG A 75 1.48 3.24 0.45
N PHE A 76 0.65 3.14 -0.59
CA PHE A 76 -0.78 3.41 -0.47
C PHE A 76 -1.42 2.49 0.57
N LYS A 77 -1.10 1.22 0.50
CA LYS A 77 -1.62 0.22 1.44
C LYS A 77 -1.14 0.49 2.87
N LEU A 78 0.15 0.80 3.03
CA LEU A 78 0.73 1.12 4.33
C LEU A 78 0.11 2.39 4.92
N ASP A 79 -0.05 3.43 4.12
CA ASP A 79 -0.65 4.69 4.56
C ASP A 79 -2.10 4.50 4.98
N PHE A 80 -2.86 3.70 4.22
CA PHE A 80 -4.24 3.37 4.57
C PHE A 80 -4.30 2.58 5.87
N ALA A 81 -3.49 1.53 5.99
CA ALA A 81 -3.51 0.65 7.15
C ALA A 81 -3.06 1.35 8.44
N SER A 82 -2.18 2.35 8.32
CA SER A 82 -1.74 3.16 9.46
C SER A 82 -2.66 4.34 9.77
N GLU A 83 -3.74 4.49 9.01
CA GLU A 83 -4.69 5.59 9.16
C GLU A 83 -3.99 6.94 9.11
N LYS A 84 -3.13 7.10 8.11
CA LYS A 84 -2.31 8.31 7.93
C LYS A 84 -3.18 9.56 8.02
N LYS A 85 -2.70 10.56 8.76
CA LYS A 85 -3.39 11.83 8.91
C LYS A 85 -3.62 12.50 7.55
N GLY A 86 -4.83 12.96 7.32
CA GLY A 86 -5.19 13.64 6.08
C GLY A 86 -5.80 12.74 5.02
N ILE A 87 -5.81 11.43 5.23
CA ILE A 87 -6.50 10.51 4.31
C ILE A 87 -8.00 10.78 4.32
N ASN A 88 -8.58 10.89 3.12
CA ASN A 88 -10.01 11.07 2.93
C ASN A 88 -10.72 9.71 2.96
N TYR A 89 -10.93 9.19 4.16
CA TYR A 89 -11.60 7.90 4.35
C TYR A 89 -12.28 7.89 5.71
N ASN A 90 -13.49 7.35 5.76
CA ASN A 90 -14.25 7.25 6.98
C ASN A 90 -13.98 5.91 7.66
N TYR A 91 -12.89 5.84 8.43
CA TYR A 91 -12.54 4.64 9.17
C TYR A 91 -13.57 4.34 10.25
N LYS A 92 -14.11 3.13 10.22
CA LYS A 92 -14.98 2.66 11.28
C LYS A 92 -14.13 2.09 12.41
N PRO A 93 -14.48 2.34 13.68
CA PRO A 93 -13.74 1.75 14.79
C PRO A 93 -13.71 0.22 14.69
N ILE A 94 -12.56 -0.36 14.99
CA ILE A 94 -12.42 -1.81 15.07
C ILE A 94 -12.61 -2.23 16.52
N GLU A 95 -13.66 -3.00 16.77
CA GLU A 95 -14.01 -3.46 18.11
C GLU A 95 -13.06 -4.56 18.58
N LYS A 96 -12.88 -4.66 19.89
CA LYS A 96 -12.02 -5.70 20.49
C LYS A 96 -12.45 -7.11 20.06
N ALA A 97 -13.77 -7.34 19.93
CA ALA A 97 -14.28 -8.62 19.45
C ALA A 97 -13.80 -8.96 18.05
N GLN A 98 -13.75 -7.97 17.16
CA GLN A 98 -13.24 -8.15 15.79
C GLN A 98 -11.76 -8.50 15.78
N LEU A 99 -10.98 -7.88 16.65
CA LEU A 99 -9.56 -8.17 16.80
C LEU A 99 -9.35 -9.61 17.24
N LYS A 100 -10.11 -10.05 18.24
CA LYS A 100 -10.02 -11.42 18.77
C LYS A 100 -10.45 -12.46 17.74
N ASP A 101 -11.53 -12.18 17.02
CA ASP A 101 -12.04 -13.08 15.98
C ASP A 101 -11.02 -13.23 14.84
N PHE A 102 -10.41 -12.15 14.42
CA PHE A 102 -9.36 -12.18 13.38
C PHE A 102 -8.17 -13.01 13.86
N TYR A 103 -7.71 -12.78 15.08
CA TYR A 103 -6.61 -13.53 15.67
C TYR A 103 -6.90 -15.03 15.69
N LYS A 104 -8.08 -15.41 16.16
CA LYS A 104 -8.49 -16.82 16.23
C LYS A 104 -8.59 -17.48 14.85
N SER A 105 -9.11 -16.74 13.88
CA SER A 105 -9.31 -17.26 12.52
C SER A 105 -8.02 -17.33 11.71
N ASN A 106 -6.97 -16.64 12.15
CA ASN A 106 -5.71 -16.51 11.41
C ASN A 106 -4.50 -16.83 12.28
N LYS A 107 -4.61 -17.85 13.12
CA LYS A 107 -3.55 -18.24 14.07
C LYS A 107 -2.19 -18.46 13.41
N ASP A 108 -2.18 -18.94 12.17
CA ASP A 108 -0.95 -19.19 11.44
C ASP A 108 -0.12 -17.93 11.23
N LEU A 109 -0.79 -16.77 11.08
CA LEU A 109 -0.10 -15.48 10.92
C LEU A 109 0.63 -15.05 12.20
N PHE A 110 0.25 -15.64 13.35
CA PHE A 110 0.77 -15.30 14.68
C PHE A 110 1.53 -16.46 15.31
N THR A 111 1.97 -17.41 14.49
CA THR A 111 2.77 -18.54 14.90
C THR A 111 4.19 -18.31 14.42
N ARG A 112 5.16 -18.44 15.33
CA ARG A 112 6.56 -18.32 14.98
C ARG A 112 7.02 -19.53 14.16
N TYR A 113 8.05 -19.34 13.39
CA TYR A 113 8.70 -20.33 12.56
C TYR A 113 9.00 -21.65 13.31
N ASN A 114 9.32 -21.58 14.61
CA ASN A 114 9.60 -22.75 15.44
C ASN A 114 8.35 -23.36 16.09
N GLY A 115 7.16 -22.90 15.72
CA GLY A 115 5.90 -23.39 16.26
C GLY A 115 5.36 -22.65 17.48
N ASP A 116 6.13 -21.73 18.05
CA ASP A 116 5.66 -20.89 19.17
C ASP A 116 4.61 -19.91 18.66
N LYS A 117 3.56 -19.70 19.46
CA LYS A 117 2.47 -18.77 19.12
C LYS A 117 2.64 -17.46 19.87
N PHE A 118 2.44 -16.35 19.13
CA PHE A 118 2.30 -15.06 19.77
C PHE A 118 0.94 -14.98 20.45
N ARG A 119 0.90 -14.45 21.68
CA ARG A 119 -0.35 -14.23 22.39
C ARG A 119 -1.13 -13.11 21.73
N PHE A 120 -2.46 -13.13 21.86
CA PHE A 120 -3.32 -12.07 21.34
C PHE A 120 -2.87 -10.68 21.84
N LYS A 121 -2.58 -10.56 23.13
CA LYS A 121 -2.16 -9.29 23.74
C LYS A 121 -0.89 -8.73 23.07
N GLU A 122 0.06 -9.59 22.72
CA GLU A 122 1.30 -9.22 22.04
C GLU A 122 1.07 -8.85 20.58
N SER A 123 0.04 -9.43 19.96
CA SER A 123 -0.23 -9.31 18.53
C SER A 123 -1.32 -8.27 18.21
N ARG A 124 -1.88 -7.62 19.21
CA ARG A 124 -3.04 -6.72 19.04
C ARG A 124 -2.84 -5.66 17.97
N ASP A 125 -1.69 -4.98 17.97
CA ASP A 125 -1.40 -3.93 17.01
C ASP A 125 -1.22 -4.50 15.60
N VAL A 126 -0.60 -5.67 15.51
CA VAL A 126 -0.42 -6.38 14.24
C VAL A 126 -1.78 -6.84 13.71
N VAL A 127 -2.66 -7.34 14.58
CA VAL A 127 -4.03 -7.75 14.20
C VAL A 127 -4.80 -6.55 13.67
N TYR A 128 -4.74 -5.43 14.36
CA TYR A 128 -5.41 -4.19 13.94
C TYR A 128 -4.95 -3.79 12.53
N LYS A 129 -3.65 -3.78 12.32
CA LYS A 129 -3.06 -3.42 11.02
C LYS A 129 -3.49 -4.40 9.92
N LYS A 130 -3.51 -5.70 10.22
CA LYS A 130 -3.93 -6.73 9.25
C LYS A 130 -5.39 -6.55 8.84
N ILE A 131 -6.25 -6.20 9.76
CA ILE A 131 -7.67 -5.93 9.46
C ILE A 131 -7.78 -4.71 8.52
N ARG A 132 -7.01 -3.65 8.76
CA ARG A 132 -7.00 -2.48 7.88
C ARG A 132 -6.43 -2.80 6.50
N GLU A 133 -5.41 -3.65 6.42
CA GLU A 133 -4.86 -4.09 5.14
C GLU A 133 -5.90 -4.89 4.34
N GLU A 134 -6.65 -5.76 5.01
CA GLU A 134 -7.74 -6.51 4.38
C GLU A 134 -8.86 -5.59 3.90
N GLU A 135 -9.19 -4.58 4.69
CA GLU A 135 -10.16 -3.56 4.31
C GLU A 135 -9.70 -2.82 3.04
N TYR A 136 -8.43 -2.47 2.96
CA TYR A 136 -7.83 -1.86 1.77
C TYR A 136 -8.03 -2.75 0.53
N GLU A 137 -7.70 -4.03 0.65
CA GLU A 137 -7.85 -4.98 -0.46
C GLU A 137 -9.32 -5.11 -0.89
N ASN A 138 -10.25 -5.11 0.06
CA ASN A 138 -11.67 -5.18 -0.24
C ASN A 138 -12.14 -3.93 -1.00
N GLU A 139 -11.68 -2.76 -0.62
CA GLU A 139 -12.01 -1.51 -1.31
C GLU A 139 -11.44 -1.50 -2.73
N VAL A 140 -10.19 -1.92 -2.90
CA VAL A 140 -9.55 -2.05 -4.22
C VAL A 140 -10.32 -3.04 -5.09
N ASN A 141 -10.70 -4.19 -4.53
CA ASN A 141 -11.45 -5.21 -5.26
C ASN A 141 -12.84 -4.72 -5.69
N ASN A 142 -13.47 -3.86 -4.89
CA ASN A 142 -14.75 -3.24 -5.26
C ASN A 142 -14.59 -2.35 -6.50
N ILE A 143 -13.52 -1.59 -6.56
CA ILE A 143 -13.20 -0.76 -7.74
C ILE A 143 -12.89 -1.66 -8.94
N LEU A 144 -12.10 -2.71 -8.71
CA LEU A 144 -11.71 -3.66 -9.75
C LEU A 144 -12.94 -4.29 -10.42
N ARG A 145 -13.95 -4.68 -9.65
CA ARG A 145 -15.21 -5.23 -10.18
C ARG A 145 -15.92 -4.25 -11.10
N LYS A 146 -15.87 -2.95 -10.80
CA LYS A 146 -16.48 -1.91 -11.61
C LYS A 146 -15.73 -1.66 -12.91
N LEU A 147 -14.44 -2.01 -12.96
CA LEU A 147 -13.61 -1.89 -14.16
C LEU A 147 -13.79 -3.07 -15.12
N SER A 148 -14.37 -4.13 -14.65
CA SER A 148 -14.58 -5.37 -15.43
C SER A 148 -15.81 -5.30 -16.30
#